data_58a05a8cfb1df2d909392ffe186bf34c
#
_entry.id   58a05a8cfb1df2d909392ffe186bf34c
#
_cell.length_a   1.000
_cell.length_b   1.000
_cell.length_c   1.000
_cell.angle_alpha   90.00
_cell.angle_beta   90.00
_cell.angle_gamma   90.00
#
_symmetry.space_group_name_H-M   'P 1'
#
loop_
_entity.id
_entity.type
_entity.pdbx_description
1 polymer ?
#
loop_
_entity_poly.entity_id
_entity_poly.type
_entity_poly.pdbx_seq_one_letter_code
_entity_poly.pdbx_strand_id
1 'polypeptide(L)'
;MKRLLIIGVIVAAAAATSIAFAAANGGSKTAKSGRVTVSVMRIGGAGKVLVDSKGRALYRNAQEHGSAVLCKAACVSFWKPLVVRGKPTGKSLPGKLGIAMRPGGVRQVTYRGNRLYTFALDKPRKVTGDGFKDAFGGQKFTWHVVHPAATSSSTPPPTSTPYPY
;
A
#
# COMPACT_ATOMS: atom_id res chain seq x y z
N MET A 1 65.84 31.57 -51.36
CA MET A 1 64.75 32.51 -51.67
C MET A 1 64.01 32.77 -50.40
N LYS A 2 64.10 33.99 -49.91
CA LYS A 2 63.56 34.48 -48.62
C LYS A 2 62.08 34.71 -48.72
N ARG A 3 61.26 34.21 -47.79
CA ARG A 3 59.91 34.72 -47.60
C ARG A 3 59.67 35.07 -46.14
N LEU A 4 59.29 36.31 -46.00
CA LEU A 4 59.06 37.09 -44.81
C LEU A 4 57.92 36.58 -43.96
N LEU A 5 58.12 36.44 -42.64
CA LEU A 5 57.10 36.24 -41.64
C LEU A 5 56.45 37.58 -41.26
N ILE A 6 55.16 37.67 -41.39
CA ILE A 6 54.38 38.80 -40.87
C ILE A 6 53.68 38.27 -39.61
N ILE A 7 54.08 38.82 -38.46
CA ILE A 7 53.45 38.54 -37.17
C ILE A 7 52.27 39.50 -37.01
N GLY A 8 51.07 38.99 -37.10
CA GLY A 8 49.86 39.73 -36.78
C GLY A 8 49.54 39.55 -35.29
N VAL A 9 49.63 40.63 -34.55
CA VAL A 9 49.17 40.70 -33.16
C VAL A 9 47.66 40.90 -33.17
N ILE A 10 46.89 39.90 -32.74
CA ILE A 10 45.48 40.04 -32.48
C ILE A 10 45.26 40.28 -31.01
N VAL A 11 44.84 41.48 -30.66
CA VAL A 11 44.36 41.85 -29.31
C VAL A 11 42.96 41.30 -29.17
N ALA A 12 42.79 40.27 -28.41
CA ALA A 12 41.49 39.74 -28.04
C ALA A 12 40.94 40.47 -26.81
N ALA A 13 39.92 41.28 -27.01
CA ALA A 13 39.16 41.88 -25.94
C ALA A 13 38.29 40.80 -25.27
N ALA A 14 38.57 40.48 -24.03
CA ALA A 14 37.76 39.57 -23.22
C ALA A 14 36.51 40.30 -22.73
N ALA A 15 35.37 40.05 -23.36
CA ALA A 15 34.07 40.40 -22.84
C ALA A 15 33.65 39.35 -21.78
N ALA A 16 33.69 39.75 -20.52
CA ALA A 16 33.18 38.95 -19.40
C ALA A 16 31.64 38.92 -19.47
N THR A 17 31.08 37.88 -20.03
CA THR A 17 29.64 37.61 -19.92
C THR A 17 29.36 36.94 -18.58
N SER A 18 28.84 37.72 -17.65
CA SER A 18 28.29 37.18 -16.38
C SER A 18 27.04 36.35 -16.65
N ILE A 19 27.19 35.02 -16.61
CA ILE A 19 26.07 34.10 -16.66
C ILE A 19 25.43 34.12 -15.26
N ALA A 20 24.32 34.83 -15.11
CA ALA A 20 23.48 34.74 -13.93
C ALA A 20 22.88 33.32 -13.90
N PHE A 21 23.37 32.46 -13.02
CA PHE A 21 22.67 31.23 -12.67
C PHE A 21 21.39 31.60 -11.94
N ALA A 22 20.27 31.61 -12.66
CA ALA A 22 18.95 31.58 -12.05
C ALA A 22 18.86 30.25 -11.29
N ALA A 23 18.96 30.31 -9.96
CA ALA A 23 18.62 29.17 -9.11
C ALA A 23 17.17 28.84 -9.37
N ALA A 24 16.92 27.85 -10.22
CA ALA A 24 15.61 27.22 -10.32
C ALA A 24 15.31 26.64 -8.93
N ASN A 25 14.49 27.33 -8.17
CA ASN A 25 13.81 26.75 -7.02
C ASN A 25 13.01 25.56 -7.52
N GLY A 26 13.67 24.43 -7.67
CA GLY A 26 13.07 23.13 -7.80
C GLY A 26 12.32 22.88 -6.50
N GLY A 27 11.06 23.31 -6.48
CA GLY A 27 10.15 22.94 -5.41
C GLY A 27 10.22 21.43 -5.27
N SER A 28 10.97 20.96 -4.28
CA SER A 28 10.88 19.58 -3.82
C SER A 28 9.40 19.34 -3.57
N LYS A 29 8.73 18.70 -4.53
CA LYS A 29 7.48 18.01 -4.27
C LYS A 29 7.83 16.99 -3.23
N THR A 30 7.70 17.38 -1.96
CA THR A 30 7.77 16.46 -0.84
C THR A 30 6.76 15.37 -1.19
N ALA A 31 7.26 14.24 -1.68
CA ALA A 31 6.43 13.09 -1.95
C ALA A 31 5.72 12.84 -0.64
N LYS A 32 4.41 13.13 -0.59
CA LYS A 32 3.58 12.87 0.59
C LYS A 32 3.94 11.48 1.03
N SER A 33 4.66 11.40 2.15
CA SER A 33 5.02 10.12 2.77
C SER A 33 3.73 9.32 2.83
N GLY A 34 3.64 8.30 1.97
CA GLY A 34 2.38 7.63 1.71
C GLY A 34 1.92 6.90 2.97
N ARG A 35 1.31 7.67 3.87
CA ARG A 35 0.67 7.13 5.06
C ARG A 35 -0.51 6.31 4.58
N VAL A 36 -0.35 5.00 4.62
CA VAL A 36 -1.44 4.08 4.28
C VAL A 36 -2.45 4.13 5.41
N THR A 37 -3.65 4.59 5.08
CA THR A 37 -4.78 4.61 6.00
C THR A 37 -5.73 3.49 5.63
N VAL A 38 -6.10 2.68 6.62
CA VAL A 38 -7.14 1.66 6.52
C VAL A 38 -8.35 2.15 7.30
N SER A 39 -9.53 2.03 6.73
CA SER A 39 -10.77 2.42 7.37
C SER A 39 -11.86 1.38 7.15
N VAL A 40 -12.97 1.51 7.89
CA VAL A 40 -14.17 0.71 7.68
C VAL A 40 -15.10 1.46 6.76
N MET A 41 -15.66 0.78 5.77
CA MET A 41 -16.68 1.31 4.86
C MET A 41 -17.79 0.28 4.68
N ARG A 42 -19.03 0.75 4.57
CA ARG A 42 -20.15 -0.10 4.14
C ARG A 42 -20.20 -0.09 2.61
N ILE A 43 -20.13 -1.27 2.01
CA ILE A 43 -20.27 -1.47 0.57
C ILE A 43 -21.49 -2.38 0.33
N GLY A 44 -22.35 -1.99 -0.58
CA GLY A 44 -23.56 -2.75 -0.91
C GLY A 44 -23.24 -4.21 -1.24
N GLY A 45 -24.02 -5.15 -0.72
CA GLY A 45 -23.82 -6.59 -0.88
C GLY A 45 -22.73 -7.19 0.04
N ALA A 46 -21.66 -6.45 0.35
CA ALA A 46 -20.55 -6.94 1.19
C ALA A 46 -20.63 -6.48 2.66
N GLY A 47 -21.54 -5.56 3.00
CA GLY A 47 -21.65 -5.04 4.36
C GLY A 47 -20.49 -4.11 4.76
N LYS A 48 -20.06 -4.18 6.03
CA LYS A 48 -18.91 -3.42 6.54
C LYS A 48 -17.62 -4.17 6.20
N VAL A 49 -16.73 -3.54 5.44
CA VAL A 49 -15.45 -4.10 5.02
C VAL A 49 -14.32 -3.11 5.28
N LEU A 50 -13.08 -3.59 5.32
CA LEU A 50 -11.91 -2.73 5.35
C LEU A 50 -11.62 -2.20 3.94
N VAL A 51 -11.25 -0.93 3.88
CA VAL A 51 -10.84 -0.26 2.63
C VAL A 51 -9.54 0.50 2.81
N ASP A 52 -8.83 0.73 1.70
CA ASP A 52 -7.68 1.62 1.65
C ASP A 52 -8.12 3.10 1.55
N SER A 53 -7.15 4.01 1.51
CA SER A 53 -7.37 5.46 1.39
C SER A 53 -8.09 5.89 0.10
N LYS A 54 -8.15 5.00 -0.90
CA LYS A 54 -8.87 5.21 -2.17
C LYS A 54 -10.28 4.60 -2.16
N GLY A 55 -10.70 4.01 -1.05
CA GLY A 55 -11.99 3.33 -0.93
C GLY A 55 -12.05 1.97 -1.64
N ARG A 56 -10.92 1.35 -1.96
CA ARG A 56 -10.86 0.00 -2.51
C ARG A 56 -10.92 -1.02 -1.39
N ALA A 57 -11.68 -2.08 -1.58
CA ALA A 57 -11.80 -3.16 -0.62
C ALA A 57 -10.45 -3.85 -0.37
N LEU A 58 -10.27 -4.30 0.86
CA LEU A 58 -9.08 -5.04 1.29
C LEU A 58 -9.42 -6.50 1.48
N TYR A 59 -8.52 -7.35 1.01
CA TYR A 59 -8.65 -8.80 1.00
C TYR A 59 -7.51 -9.46 1.77
N ARG A 60 -7.76 -10.69 2.18
CA ARG A 60 -6.76 -11.67 2.61
C ARG A 60 -6.97 -12.96 1.84
N ASN A 61 -5.93 -13.75 1.66
CA ASN A 61 -6.14 -15.14 1.23
C ASN A 61 -6.17 -16.08 2.44
N ALA A 62 -6.77 -17.23 2.26
CA ALA A 62 -6.93 -18.23 3.31
C ALA A 62 -5.66 -19.06 3.58
N GLN A 63 -4.68 -18.99 2.68
CA GLN A 63 -3.50 -19.86 2.70
C GLN A 63 -2.28 -19.22 3.38
N GLU A 64 -2.22 -17.88 3.46
CA GLU A 64 -1.11 -17.18 4.11
C GLU A 64 -1.35 -17.01 5.62
N HIS A 65 -0.53 -17.69 6.41
CA HIS A 65 -0.54 -17.60 7.85
C HIS A 65 0.86 -17.22 8.37
N GLY A 66 0.92 -16.45 9.44
CA GLY A 66 2.18 -16.06 10.08
C GLY A 66 3.13 -15.34 9.13
N SER A 67 4.35 -15.84 8.98
CA SER A 67 5.39 -15.26 8.11
C SER A 67 5.27 -15.67 6.64
N ALA A 68 4.42 -16.65 6.30
CA ALA A 68 4.31 -17.17 4.93
C ALA A 68 3.95 -16.06 3.93
N VAL A 69 4.66 -16.06 2.80
CA VAL A 69 4.39 -15.20 1.64
C VAL A 69 4.22 -16.09 0.43
N LEU A 70 2.99 -16.44 0.12
CA LEU A 70 2.66 -17.36 -0.99
C LEU A 70 2.29 -16.59 -2.26
N CYS A 71 1.56 -15.47 -2.14
CA CYS A 71 1.22 -14.63 -3.28
C CYS A 71 2.45 -13.85 -3.76
N LYS A 72 3.10 -14.37 -4.83
CA LYS A 72 4.33 -13.86 -5.46
C LYS A 72 4.15 -13.82 -6.98
N ALA A 73 5.15 -13.27 -7.69
CA ALA A 73 5.19 -13.24 -9.16
C ALA A 73 3.85 -12.82 -9.78
N ALA A 74 3.26 -13.64 -10.65
CA ALA A 74 2.00 -13.34 -11.32
C ALA A 74 0.84 -13.04 -10.36
N CYS A 75 0.82 -13.63 -9.15
CA CYS A 75 -0.21 -13.36 -8.16
C CYS A 75 -0.31 -11.86 -7.81
N VAL A 76 0.82 -11.18 -7.63
CA VAL A 76 0.82 -9.75 -7.23
C VAL A 76 0.36 -8.80 -8.34
N SER A 77 0.21 -9.28 -9.58
CA SER A 77 -0.39 -8.50 -10.66
C SER A 77 -1.89 -8.31 -10.45
N PHE A 78 -2.56 -9.31 -9.89
CA PHE A 78 -3.99 -9.30 -9.59
C PHE A 78 -4.27 -8.90 -8.14
N TRP A 79 -3.53 -9.45 -7.19
CA TRP A 79 -3.68 -9.23 -5.75
C TRP A 79 -2.51 -8.40 -5.23
N LYS A 80 -2.68 -7.10 -5.31
CA LYS A 80 -1.61 -6.15 -4.99
C LYS A 80 -1.44 -6.04 -3.48
N PRO A 81 -0.28 -6.39 -2.91
CA PRO A 81 -0.03 -6.20 -1.49
C PRO A 81 -0.23 -4.74 -1.07
N LEU A 82 -0.90 -4.51 0.05
CA LEU A 82 -0.99 -3.17 0.62
C LEU A 82 0.33 -2.84 1.32
N VAL A 83 1.21 -2.12 0.64
CA VAL A 83 2.55 -1.80 1.14
C VAL A 83 2.61 -0.43 1.81
N VAL A 84 3.55 -0.27 2.76
CA VAL A 84 3.75 0.97 3.51
C VAL A 84 5.23 1.24 3.73
N ARG A 85 5.64 2.49 3.69
CA ARG A 85 7.01 2.90 4.04
C ARG A 85 7.17 3.15 5.54
N GLY A 86 6.20 3.80 6.15
CA GLY A 86 6.15 4.11 7.57
C GLY A 86 5.21 3.18 8.37
N LYS A 87 4.58 3.72 9.39
CA LYS A 87 3.58 3.02 10.20
C LYS A 87 2.19 3.18 9.56
N PRO A 88 1.43 2.08 9.36
CA PRO A 88 0.06 2.21 8.86
C PRO A 88 -0.82 2.89 9.91
N THR A 89 -1.84 3.61 9.47
CA THR A 89 -2.83 4.24 10.33
C THR A 89 -4.19 3.61 10.10
N GLY A 90 -4.93 3.42 11.20
CA GLY A 90 -6.30 2.92 11.16
C GLY A 90 -7.28 4.00 11.63
N LYS A 91 -8.41 4.13 10.96
CA LYS A 91 -9.51 4.98 11.40
C LYS A 91 -10.69 4.10 11.80
N SER A 92 -11.05 4.18 13.10
CA SER A 92 -12.20 3.43 13.67
C SER A 92 -12.13 1.92 13.42
N LEU A 93 -10.93 1.33 13.59
CA LEU A 93 -10.72 -0.10 13.42
C LEU A 93 -10.86 -0.82 14.76
N PRO A 94 -11.71 -1.85 14.86
CA PRO A 94 -11.83 -2.65 16.08
C PRO A 94 -10.68 -3.65 16.26
N GLY A 95 -9.76 -3.78 15.29
CA GLY A 95 -8.59 -4.64 15.33
C GLY A 95 -7.30 -3.89 15.06
N LYS A 96 -6.17 -4.51 15.37
CA LYS A 96 -4.84 -3.93 15.23
C LYS A 96 -4.31 -4.06 13.80
N LEU A 97 -3.73 -2.96 13.29
CA LEU A 97 -2.86 -3.00 12.11
C LEU A 97 -1.44 -3.36 12.54
N GLY A 98 -0.77 -4.14 11.72
CA GLY A 98 0.63 -4.50 11.86
C GLY A 98 1.37 -4.41 10.53
N ILE A 99 2.61 -4.86 10.54
CA ILE A 99 3.48 -4.94 9.37
C ILE A 99 4.07 -6.34 9.33
N ALA A 100 4.01 -6.98 8.18
CA ALA A 100 4.74 -8.21 7.89
C ALA A 100 5.70 -7.97 6.72
N MET A 101 6.92 -8.50 6.85
CA MET A 101 7.94 -8.37 5.82
C MET A 101 7.67 -9.32 4.66
N ARG A 102 7.95 -8.85 3.46
CA ARG A 102 8.02 -9.65 2.23
C ARG A 102 9.49 -9.72 1.77
N PRO A 103 9.86 -10.66 0.88
CA PRO A 103 11.17 -10.64 0.25
C PRO A 103 11.52 -9.26 -0.33
N GLY A 104 12.80 -8.90 -0.30
CA GLY A 104 13.27 -7.58 -0.73
C GLY A 104 12.96 -6.44 0.25
N GLY A 105 12.69 -6.74 1.52
CA GLY A 105 12.48 -5.70 2.54
C GLY A 105 11.14 -4.95 2.42
N VAL A 106 10.22 -5.42 1.59
CA VAL A 106 8.92 -4.78 1.36
C VAL A 106 8.01 -4.96 2.58
N ARG A 107 7.52 -3.86 3.12
CA ARG A 107 6.67 -3.81 4.31
C ARG A 107 5.21 -3.86 3.92
N GLN A 108 4.55 -4.99 4.16
CA GLN A 108 3.13 -5.17 3.88
C GLN A 108 2.29 -4.95 5.13
N VAL A 109 1.19 -4.20 4.97
CA VAL A 109 0.22 -3.99 6.06
C VAL A 109 -0.50 -5.30 6.36
N THR A 110 -0.70 -5.55 7.64
CA THR A 110 -1.55 -6.64 8.15
C THR A 110 -2.68 -6.10 9.00
N TYR A 111 -3.76 -6.84 9.07
CA TYR A 111 -4.84 -6.62 10.01
C TYR A 111 -5.10 -7.91 10.79
N ARG A 112 -4.98 -7.85 12.14
CA ARG A 112 -5.08 -9.03 13.01
C ARG A 112 -4.17 -10.17 12.53
N GLY A 113 -2.94 -9.83 12.10
CA GLY A 113 -1.95 -10.78 11.60
C GLY A 113 -2.11 -11.20 10.13
N ASN A 114 -3.28 -10.99 9.51
CA ASN A 114 -3.49 -11.36 8.10
C ASN A 114 -2.97 -10.27 7.16
N ARG A 115 -2.22 -10.68 6.12
CA ARG A 115 -1.69 -9.79 5.08
C ARG A 115 -2.83 -9.18 4.27
N LEU A 116 -2.75 -7.87 4.00
CA LEU A 116 -3.78 -7.15 3.27
C LEU A 116 -3.39 -6.96 1.81
N TYR A 117 -4.37 -7.13 0.95
CA TYR A 117 -4.27 -7.00 -0.51
C TYR A 117 -5.42 -6.16 -1.05
N THR A 118 -5.22 -5.55 -2.21
CA THR A 118 -6.29 -5.02 -3.05
C THR A 118 -6.43 -5.88 -4.30
N PHE A 119 -7.65 -6.04 -4.80
CA PHE A 119 -7.91 -6.74 -6.06
C PHE A 119 -7.77 -5.78 -7.24
N ALA A 120 -7.05 -6.17 -8.28
CA ALA A 120 -6.76 -5.28 -9.42
C ALA A 120 -8.01 -4.89 -10.22
N LEU A 121 -9.04 -5.75 -10.20
CA LEU A 121 -10.29 -5.53 -10.91
C LEU A 121 -11.33 -4.75 -10.11
N ASP A 122 -11.09 -4.53 -8.81
CA ASP A 122 -11.98 -3.73 -7.99
C ASP A 122 -11.87 -2.24 -8.31
N LYS A 123 -13.00 -1.61 -8.47
CA LYS A 123 -13.15 -0.16 -8.43
C LYS A 123 -13.39 0.31 -6.98
N PRO A 124 -13.16 1.58 -6.66
CA PRO A 124 -13.56 2.12 -5.37
C PRO A 124 -15.03 1.81 -5.05
N ARG A 125 -15.31 1.40 -3.82
CA ARG A 125 -16.64 1.04 -3.32
C ARG A 125 -17.26 -0.17 -4.01
N LYS A 126 -16.47 -1.04 -4.60
CA LYS A 126 -16.88 -2.33 -5.18
C LYS A 126 -16.12 -3.46 -4.50
N VAL A 127 -16.77 -4.61 -4.39
CA VAL A 127 -16.20 -5.87 -3.90
C VAL A 127 -16.55 -6.93 -4.94
N THR A 128 -15.54 -7.40 -5.67
CA THR A 128 -15.74 -8.45 -6.69
C THR A 128 -14.86 -9.67 -6.44
N GLY A 129 -13.90 -9.55 -5.52
CA GLY A 129 -12.93 -10.62 -5.22
C GLY A 129 -13.28 -11.48 -4.01
N ASP A 130 -14.44 -11.29 -3.36
CA ASP A 130 -14.81 -12.11 -2.21
C ASP A 130 -15.22 -13.52 -2.64
N GLY A 131 -14.65 -14.53 -1.99
CA GLY A 131 -14.82 -15.92 -2.38
C GLY A 131 -14.08 -16.34 -3.65
N PHE A 132 -13.30 -15.42 -4.26
CA PHE A 132 -12.56 -15.70 -5.49
C PHE A 132 -11.53 -16.80 -5.27
N LYS A 133 -11.47 -17.73 -6.24
CA LYS A 133 -10.51 -18.85 -6.24
C LYS A 133 -9.65 -18.76 -7.48
N ASP A 134 -8.35 -18.80 -7.32
CA ASP A 134 -7.38 -18.79 -8.39
C ASP A 134 -6.14 -19.63 -8.06
N ALA A 135 -5.22 -19.73 -9.01
CA ALA A 135 -3.96 -20.42 -8.80
C ALA A 135 -2.84 -19.71 -9.58
N PHE A 136 -1.68 -19.62 -8.95
CA PHE A 136 -0.48 -19.05 -9.54
C PHE A 136 0.73 -19.93 -9.23
N GLY A 137 1.41 -20.41 -10.27
CA GLY A 137 2.57 -21.28 -10.12
C GLY A 137 2.28 -22.56 -9.31
N GLY A 138 1.10 -23.15 -9.49
CA GLY A 138 0.66 -24.35 -8.76
C GLY A 138 0.09 -24.08 -7.36
N GLN A 139 0.28 -22.89 -6.80
CA GLN A 139 -0.31 -22.48 -5.51
C GLN A 139 -1.75 -22.04 -5.71
N LYS A 140 -2.69 -22.73 -5.07
CA LYS A 140 -4.11 -22.37 -5.04
C LYS A 140 -4.37 -21.35 -3.95
N PHE A 141 -5.29 -20.41 -4.22
CA PHE A 141 -5.74 -19.38 -3.28
C PHE A 141 -7.27 -19.33 -3.21
N THR A 142 -7.76 -18.97 -2.03
CA THR A 142 -9.13 -18.54 -1.82
C THR A 142 -9.07 -17.18 -1.13
N TRP A 143 -9.71 -16.19 -1.73
CA TRP A 143 -9.65 -14.80 -1.29
C TRP A 143 -10.93 -14.41 -0.57
N HIS A 144 -10.79 -13.64 0.49
CA HIS A 144 -11.88 -13.15 1.29
C HIS A 144 -11.73 -11.65 1.53
N VAL A 145 -12.81 -10.90 1.33
CA VAL A 145 -12.85 -9.51 1.76
C VAL A 145 -12.70 -9.46 3.29
N VAL A 146 -11.98 -8.46 3.77
CA VAL A 146 -11.71 -8.35 5.21
C VAL A 146 -12.81 -7.55 5.88
N HIS A 147 -13.57 -8.20 6.73
CA HIS A 147 -14.53 -7.55 7.61
C HIS A 147 -13.84 -7.02 8.87
N PRO A 148 -14.28 -5.85 9.40
CA PRO A 148 -13.87 -5.46 10.73
C PRO A 148 -14.32 -6.53 11.71
N ALA A 149 -13.48 -6.87 12.70
CA ALA A 149 -13.94 -7.78 13.75
C ALA A 149 -15.19 -7.17 14.40
N ALA A 150 -16.21 -7.97 14.63
CA ALA A 150 -17.26 -7.57 15.55
C ALA A 150 -16.58 -7.22 16.87
N THR A 151 -16.88 -6.06 17.45
CA THR A 151 -16.69 -5.85 18.87
C THR A 151 -17.52 -6.94 19.53
N SER A 152 -16.87 -7.93 20.12
CA SER A 152 -17.56 -8.90 20.97
C SER A 152 -18.18 -8.09 22.10
N SER A 153 -19.45 -7.74 21.97
CA SER A 153 -20.28 -7.44 23.11
C SER A 153 -20.35 -8.78 23.85
N SER A 154 -19.50 -8.98 24.83
CA SER A 154 -19.68 -10.04 25.80
C SER A 154 -20.90 -9.64 26.63
N THR A 155 -22.09 -9.98 26.12
CA THR A 155 -23.24 -10.10 26.99
C THR A 155 -22.94 -11.31 27.85
N PRO A 156 -22.80 -11.16 29.19
CA PRO A 156 -22.66 -12.30 30.06
C PRO A 156 -23.88 -13.21 29.82
N PRO A 157 -23.72 -14.53 29.86
CA PRO A 157 -24.87 -15.41 29.81
C PRO A 157 -25.83 -15.03 30.95
N PRO A 158 -27.14 -15.08 30.76
CA PRO A 158 -28.08 -14.80 31.82
C PRO A 158 -27.78 -15.73 32.98
N THR A 159 -27.49 -15.15 34.14
CA THR A 159 -27.33 -15.87 35.39
C THR A 159 -28.60 -16.63 35.66
N SER A 160 -28.57 -17.95 35.54
CA SER A 160 -29.69 -18.80 35.96
C SER A 160 -29.89 -18.61 37.44
N THR A 161 -30.96 -17.93 37.80
CA THR A 161 -31.40 -17.83 39.19
C THR A 161 -31.80 -19.25 39.65
N PRO A 162 -31.21 -19.79 40.75
CA PRO A 162 -31.70 -21.05 41.29
C PRO A 162 -33.14 -20.86 41.77
N TYR A 163 -34.05 -21.72 41.34
CA TYR A 163 -35.37 -21.79 41.88
C TYR A 163 -35.30 -22.20 43.36
N PRO A 164 -35.91 -21.47 44.27
CA PRO A 164 -36.08 -21.95 45.66
C PRO A 164 -37.14 -23.06 45.69
N TYR A 165 -36.78 -24.16 46.30
CA TYR A 165 -37.69 -25.21 46.67
C TYR A 165 -38.55 -24.74 47.85
#